data_782fe4be737a49e8ac80482098fbbd01
#
_entry.id   782fe4be737a49e8ac80482098fbbd01
#
_cell.length_a   1.000
_cell.length_b   1.000
_cell.length_c   1.000
_cell.angle_alpha   90.00
_cell.angle_beta   90.00
_cell.angle_gamma   90.00
#
_symmetry.space_group_name_H-M   'P 1'
#
loop_
_entity.id
_entity.type
_entity.pdbx_description
1 polymer ?
#
loop_
_entity_poly.entity_id
_entity_poly.type
_entity_poly.pdbx_seq_one_letter_code
_entity_poly.pdbx_strand_id
1 'polypeptide(L)'
;MKKPPFSDDIFFRELKIGRAHEVIVGEALRRHKIKCTFETEVECDSDFEERQKKYAGSPDIVLANGDVIEVKSRNLDFDDDPDNFPYPTVFVETVSSWKGHDPTPIAVVNISQITGEMLVIMGHDEPNWTVEKKFDRVRGIWDTWYMAEREHIETFEYLIGYIKGNATKKK
;
A
#
# COMPACT_ATOMS: atom_id res chain seq x y z
N MET A 1 7.20 33.39 -5.97
CA MET A 1 6.23 32.27 -5.97
C MET A 1 6.92 31.05 -5.38
N LYS A 2 6.50 30.59 -4.20
CA LYS A 2 7.07 29.36 -3.61
C LYS A 2 6.61 28.19 -4.50
N LYS A 3 7.58 27.43 -5.06
CA LYS A 3 7.25 26.15 -5.71
C LYS A 3 6.42 25.31 -4.75
N PRO A 4 5.36 24.63 -5.21
CA PRO A 4 4.65 23.69 -4.38
C PRO A 4 5.65 22.66 -3.82
N PRO A 5 5.49 22.20 -2.59
CA PRO A 5 6.42 21.26 -1.96
C PRO A 5 6.54 19.92 -2.71
N PHE A 6 5.61 19.66 -3.60
CA PHE A 6 5.54 18.46 -4.43
C PHE A 6 5.86 18.84 -5.88
N SER A 7 7.09 18.58 -6.33
CA SER A 7 7.50 18.79 -7.71
C SER A 7 7.18 17.58 -8.60
N ASP A 8 7.05 17.81 -9.93
CA ASP A 8 6.90 16.73 -10.90
C ASP A 8 7.99 15.66 -10.74
N ASP A 9 9.23 16.06 -10.48
CA ASP A 9 10.35 15.15 -10.31
C ASP A 9 10.18 14.22 -9.09
N ILE A 10 9.70 14.77 -7.97
CA ILE A 10 9.42 13.99 -6.76
C ILE A 10 8.28 13.03 -7.04
N PHE A 11 7.20 13.51 -7.66
CA PHE A 11 6.05 12.67 -8.00
C PHE A 11 6.44 11.49 -8.88
N PHE A 12 7.22 11.72 -9.94
CA PHE A 12 7.69 10.66 -10.82
C PHE A 12 8.62 9.66 -10.14
N ARG A 13 9.51 10.16 -9.30
CA ARG A 13 10.40 9.29 -8.54
C ARG A 13 9.60 8.35 -7.62
N GLU A 14 8.68 8.90 -6.86
CA GLU A 14 7.84 8.12 -5.95
C GLU A 14 6.92 7.15 -6.73
N LEU A 15 6.38 7.56 -7.87
CA LEU A 15 5.58 6.72 -8.73
C LEU A 15 6.38 5.54 -9.29
N LYS A 16 7.62 5.74 -9.72
CA LYS A 16 8.51 4.67 -10.21
C LYS A 16 8.88 3.69 -9.11
N ILE A 17 9.18 4.17 -7.91
CA ILE A 17 9.46 3.32 -6.75
C ILE A 17 8.22 2.50 -6.40
N GLY A 18 7.07 3.13 -6.29
CA GLY A 18 5.79 2.47 -6.03
C GLY A 18 5.48 1.40 -7.08
N ARG A 19 5.63 1.72 -8.36
CA ARG A 19 5.39 0.77 -9.46
C ARG A 19 6.34 -0.43 -9.39
N ALA A 20 7.61 -0.22 -9.11
CA ALA A 20 8.57 -1.31 -8.94
C ALA A 20 8.17 -2.25 -7.79
N HIS A 21 7.67 -1.70 -6.69
CA HIS A 21 7.21 -2.48 -5.55
C HIS A 21 5.88 -3.21 -5.82
N GLU A 22 4.97 -2.62 -6.56
CA GLU A 22 3.75 -3.31 -7.04
C GLU A 22 4.11 -4.54 -7.88
N VAL A 23 5.10 -4.43 -8.77
CA VAL A 23 5.61 -5.56 -9.56
C VAL A 23 6.18 -6.65 -8.66
N ILE A 24 6.99 -6.28 -7.66
CA ILE A 24 7.58 -7.24 -6.72
C ILE A 24 6.48 -8.00 -5.96
N VAL A 25 5.48 -7.31 -5.43
CA VAL A 25 4.36 -7.93 -4.72
C VAL A 25 3.53 -8.81 -5.66
N GLY A 26 3.21 -8.31 -6.86
CA GLY A 26 2.45 -9.05 -7.86
C GLY A 26 3.16 -10.33 -8.31
N GLU A 27 4.46 -10.27 -8.55
CA GLU A 27 5.27 -11.46 -8.87
C GLU A 27 5.38 -12.43 -7.69
N ALA A 28 5.44 -11.93 -6.45
CA ALA A 28 5.39 -12.77 -5.27
C ALA A 28 4.06 -13.55 -5.17
N LEU A 29 2.92 -12.88 -5.42
CA LEU A 29 1.61 -13.53 -5.49
C LEU A 29 1.57 -14.63 -6.58
N ARG A 30 2.08 -14.33 -7.77
CA ARG A 30 2.14 -15.30 -8.89
C ARG A 30 3.00 -16.52 -8.57
N ARG A 31 4.12 -16.34 -7.87
CA ARG A 31 4.94 -17.46 -7.39
C ARG A 31 4.16 -18.40 -6.46
N HIS A 32 3.23 -17.86 -5.70
CA HIS A 32 2.28 -18.63 -4.88
C HIS A 32 1.07 -19.16 -5.66
N LYS A 33 1.08 -19.09 -7.00
CA LYS A 33 0.00 -19.53 -7.90
C LYS A 33 -1.29 -18.71 -7.75
N ILE A 34 -1.21 -17.50 -7.28
CA ILE A 34 -2.31 -16.55 -7.23
C ILE A 34 -2.33 -15.77 -8.54
N LYS A 35 -3.42 -15.87 -9.28
CA LYS A 35 -3.61 -15.12 -10.52
C LYS A 35 -3.97 -13.67 -10.21
N CYS A 36 -3.20 -12.75 -10.73
CA CYS A 36 -3.42 -11.32 -10.56
C CYS A 36 -2.91 -10.52 -11.75
N THR A 37 -3.38 -9.30 -11.86
CA THR A 37 -2.92 -8.31 -12.84
C THR A 37 -2.42 -7.06 -12.12
N PHE A 38 -1.37 -6.45 -12.65
CA PHE A 38 -0.80 -5.19 -12.20
C PHE A 38 -0.07 -4.52 -13.37
N GLU A 39 0.09 -3.20 -13.30
CA GLU A 39 0.82 -2.47 -14.31
C GLU A 39 2.33 -2.55 -14.07
N THR A 40 3.10 -2.61 -15.14
CA THR A 40 4.57 -2.73 -15.10
C THR A 40 5.30 -1.47 -15.52
N GLU A 41 4.60 -0.52 -16.14
CA GLU A 41 5.19 0.68 -16.73
C GLU A 41 4.54 1.95 -16.19
N VAL A 42 5.32 3.03 -16.17
CA VAL A 42 4.87 4.38 -15.87
C VAL A 42 4.94 5.19 -17.15
N GLU A 43 3.80 5.62 -17.66
CA GLU A 43 3.74 6.54 -18.81
C GLU A 43 4.10 7.96 -18.36
N CYS A 44 5.07 8.56 -19.06
CA CYS A 44 5.64 9.85 -18.70
C CYS A 44 5.17 11.02 -19.59
N ASP A 45 4.31 10.77 -20.58
CA ASP A 45 4.03 11.71 -21.69
C ASP A 45 2.85 12.66 -21.45
N SER A 46 2.09 12.48 -20.38
CA SER A 46 0.96 13.34 -20.02
C SER A 46 1.36 14.45 -19.04
N ASP A 47 0.58 15.51 -18.95
CA ASP A 47 0.79 16.52 -17.94
C ASP A 47 0.51 16.01 -16.52
N PHE A 48 0.89 16.78 -15.50
CA PHE A 48 0.78 16.38 -14.10
C PHE A 48 -0.67 16.08 -13.68
N GLU A 49 -1.63 16.90 -14.09
CA GLU A 49 -3.03 16.73 -13.70
C GLU A 49 -3.64 15.48 -14.32
N GLU A 50 -3.35 15.22 -15.60
CA GLU A 50 -3.80 14.01 -16.30
C GLU A 50 -3.21 12.76 -15.69
N ARG A 51 -1.90 12.77 -15.34
CA ARG A 51 -1.24 11.66 -14.66
C ARG A 51 -1.84 11.40 -13.29
N GLN A 52 -2.08 12.43 -12.52
CA GLN A 52 -2.68 12.31 -11.20
C GLN A 52 -4.08 11.69 -11.27
N LYS A 53 -4.89 12.10 -12.25
CA LYS A 53 -6.20 11.50 -12.52
C LYS A 53 -6.11 10.04 -12.96
N LYS A 54 -5.12 9.69 -13.80
CA LYS A 54 -4.93 8.34 -14.31
C LYS A 54 -4.52 7.35 -13.22
N TYR A 55 -3.62 7.76 -12.32
CA TYR A 55 -3.05 6.88 -11.30
C TYR A 55 -3.72 7.01 -9.94
N ALA A 56 -4.37 8.14 -9.62
CA ALA A 56 -5.15 8.29 -8.41
C ALA A 56 -6.42 7.43 -8.47
N GLY A 57 -6.55 6.48 -7.58
CA GLY A 57 -7.70 5.59 -7.48
C GLY A 57 -7.66 4.35 -8.38
N SER A 58 -6.62 4.17 -9.20
CA SER A 58 -6.35 2.88 -9.85
C SER A 58 -5.92 1.86 -8.82
N PRO A 59 -6.50 0.63 -8.83
CA PRO A 59 -6.02 -0.42 -7.94
C PRO A 59 -4.59 -0.85 -8.32
N ASP A 60 -3.75 -1.08 -7.32
CA ASP A 60 -2.36 -1.50 -7.55
C ASP A 60 -2.29 -2.92 -8.09
N ILE A 61 -3.02 -3.85 -7.45
CA ILE A 61 -3.08 -5.25 -7.88
C ILE A 61 -4.53 -5.71 -7.85
N VAL A 62 -4.96 -6.37 -8.93
CA VAL A 62 -6.31 -6.96 -9.05
C VAL A 62 -6.19 -8.47 -9.14
N LEU A 63 -6.83 -9.19 -8.23
CA LEU A 63 -6.91 -10.64 -8.24
C LEU A 63 -7.93 -11.14 -9.29
N ALA A 64 -7.83 -12.41 -9.68
CA ALA A 64 -8.70 -12.99 -10.69
C ALA A 64 -10.20 -12.98 -10.30
N ASN A 65 -10.52 -12.95 -9.00
CA ASN A 65 -11.90 -12.84 -8.49
C ASN A 65 -12.40 -11.38 -8.39
N GLY A 66 -11.58 -10.40 -8.75
CA GLY A 66 -11.89 -8.98 -8.67
C GLY A 66 -11.49 -8.28 -7.36
N ASP A 67 -11.01 -9.01 -6.36
CA ASP A 67 -10.46 -8.41 -5.15
C ASP A 67 -9.22 -7.57 -5.46
N VAL A 68 -9.00 -6.53 -4.68
CA VAL A 68 -7.93 -5.56 -4.87
C VAL A 68 -6.98 -5.58 -3.67
N ILE A 69 -5.70 -5.46 -3.97
CA ILE A 69 -4.64 -5.26 -2.97
C ILE A 69 -3.96 -3.92 -3.26
N GLU A 70 -3.80 -3.14 -2.21
CA GLU A 70 -3.04 -1.89 -2.22
C GLU A 70 -1.60 -2.16 -1.79
N VAL A 71 -0.63 -1.50 -2.42
CA VAL A 71 0.80 -1.63 -2.10
C VAL A 71 1.34 -0.30 -1.62
N LYS A 72 2.00 -0.30 -0.47
CA LYS A 72 2.65 0.88 0.10
C LYS A 72 4.16 0.65 0.25
N SER A 73 4.91 1.41 -0.51
CA SER A 73 6.36 1.47 -0.41
C SER A 73 6.76 2.30 0.81
N ARG A 74 7.55 1.74 1.71
CA ARG A 74 7.96 2.40 2.96
C ARG A 74 9.47 2.56 3.03
N ASN A 75 9.92 3.79 3.20
CA ASN A 75 11.32 4.07 3.54
C ASN A 75 11.54 3.81 5.04
N LEU A 76 11.44 2.55 5.43
CA LEU A 76 11.49 2.09 6.80
C LEU A 76 12.14 0.71 6.85
N ASP A 77 13.02 0.53 7.82
CA ASP A 77 13.69 -0.75 8.07
C ASP A 77 12.78 -1.66 8.92
N PHE A 78 12.31 -2.74 8.33
CA PHE A 78 11.59 -3.81 9.01
C PHE A 78 11.83 -5.15 8.28
N ASP A 79 11.71 -6.24 9.01
CA ASP A 79 11.77 -7.60 8.49
C ASP A 79 10.34 -8.18 8.28
N ASP A 80 10.26 -9.47 8.00
CA ASP A 80 9.01 -10.19 7.75
C ASP A 80 8.29 -10.64 9.03
N ASP A 81 8.82 -10.31 10.20
CA ASP A 81 8.20 -10.60 11.51
C ASP A 81 7.43 -9.36 12.01
N PRO A 82 6.08 -9.44 12.10
CA PRO A 82 5.27 -8.34 12.61
C PRO A 82 5.66 -7.86 14.01
N ASP A 83 6.16 -8.75 14.85
CA ASP A 83 6.55 -8.41 16.23
C ASP A 83 7.80 -7.53 16.28
N ASN A 84 8.61 -7.54 15.22
CA ASN A 84 9.79 -6.71 15.06
C ASN A 84 9.50 -5.34 14.40
N PHE A 85 8.25 -5.04 14.06
CA PHE A 85 7.92 -3.74 13.47
C PHE A 85 8.31 -2.60 14.43
N PRO A 86 9.08 -1.58 13.96
CA PRO A 86 9.79 -0.65 14.86
C PRO A 86 8.88 0.35 15.59
N TYR A 87 7.62 0.47 15.21
CA TYR A 87 6.67 1.40 15.80
C TYR A 87 5.44 0.69 16.37
N PRO A 88 4.75 1.30 17.36
CA PRO A 88 3.52 0.72 17.91
C PRO A 88 2.34 0.74 16.94
N THR A 89 2.38 1.62 15.93
CA THR A 89 1.35 1.76 14.90
C THR A 89 1.97 1.87 13.53
N VAL A 90 1.22 1.52 12.51
CA VAL A 90 1.59 1.68 11.10
C VAL A 90 0.56 2.52 10.37
N PHE A 91 1.02 3.41 9.50
CA PHE A 91 0.16 4.13 8.57
C PHE A 91 -0.46 3.15 7.58
N VAL A 92 -1.78 3.14 7.48
CA VAL A 92 -2.48 2.35 6.46
C VAL A 92 -2.61 3.18 5.19
N GLU A 93 -3.45 4.20 5.24
CA GLU A 93 -3.72 5.12 4.14
C GLU A 93 -4.45 6.37 4.65
N THR A 94 -4.56 7.43 3.84
CA THR A 94 -5.44 8.54 4.18
C THR A 94 -6.89 8.07 4.19
N VAL A 95 -7.69 8.63 5.08
CA VAL A 95 -9.11 8.25 5.21
C VAL A 95 -9.87 8.51 3.91
N SER A 96 -9.60 9.65 3.25
CA SER A 96 -10.24 10.00 1.98
C SER A 96 -9.90 9.01 0.86
N SER A 97 -8.64 8.61 0.75
CA SER A 97 -8.19 7.65 -0.25
C SER A 97 -8.81 6.28 0.00
N TRP A 98 -8.76 5.79 1.25
CA TRP A 98 -9.36 4.51 1.61
C TRP A 98 -10.85 4.43 1.28
N LYS A 99 -11.61 5.47 1.66
CA LYS A 99 -13.05 5.55 1.37
C LYS A 99 -13.37 5.75 -0.11
N GLY A 100 -12.41 6.20 -0.90
CA GLY A 100 -12.55 6.36 -2.35
C GLY A 100 -12.33 5.08 -3.14
N HIS A 101 -11.79 4.01 -2.53
CA HIS A 101 -11.63 2.73 -3.22
C HIS A 101 -12.97 2.03 -3.48
N ASP A 102 -13.13 1.51 -4.71
CA ASP A 102 -14.25 0.66 -5.12
C ASP A 102 -13.76 -0.40 -6.14
N PRO A 103 -13.65 -1.66 -5.74
CA PRO A 103 -13.90 -2.22 -4.39
C PRO A 103 -12.85 -1.79 -3.35
N THR A 104 -13.22 -1.87 -2.09
CA THR A 104 -12.29 -1.67 -0.97
C THR A 104 -11.20 -2.74 -0.99
N PRO A 105 -9.92 -2.39 -0.83
CA PRO A 105 -8.85 -3.38 -0.80
C PRO A 105 -9.02 -4.41 0.31
N ILE A 106 -8.76 -5.67 -0.02
CA ILE A 106 -8.76 -6.75 0.99
C ILE A 106 -7.54 -6.67 1.90
N ALA A 107 -6.47 -6.05 1.42
CA ALA A 107 -5.23 -5.89 2.17
C ALA A 107 -4.42 -4.71 1.65
N VAL A 108 -3.60 -4.16 2.54
CA VAL A 108 -2.51 -3.23 2.23
C VAL A 108 -1.19 -3.94 2.49
N VAL A 109 -0.40 -4.15 1.46
CA VAL A 109 0.94 -4.74 1.57
C VAL A 109 1.95 -3.62 1.70
N ASN A 110 2.62 -3.56 2.85
CA ASN A 110 3.72 -2.64 3.08
C ASN A 110 5.03 -3.34 2.73
N ILE A 111 5.81 -2.74 1.85
CA ILE A 111 7.12 -3.25 1.45
C ILE A 111 8.22 -2.28 1.88
N SER A 112 9.24 -2.77 2.55
CA SER A 112 10.41 -1.99 2.95
C SER A 112 11.29 -1.66 1.75
N GLN A 113 11.59 -0.39 1.55
CA GLN A 113 12.59 0.05 0.55
C GLN A 113 14.02 -0.37 0.95
N ILE A 114 14.25 -0.69 2.22
CA ILE A 114 15.57 -1.01 2.77
C ILE A 114 15.83 -2.51 2.69
N THR A 115 14.89 -3.33 3.15
CA THR A 115 15.05 -4.79 3.24
C THR A 115 14.37 -5.56 2.11
N GLY A 116 13.36 -4.98 1.46
CA GLY A 116 12.51 -5.68 0.50
C GLY A 116 11.47 -6.60 1.15
N GLU A 117 11.42 -6.66 2.47
CA GLU A 117 10.46 -7.49 3.21
C GLU A 117 9.07 -6.88 3.22
N MET A 118 8.07 -7.73 3.39
CA MET A 118 6.66 -7.39 3.28
C MET A 118 5.90 -7.70 4.55
N LEU A 119 5.09 -6.74 5.00
CA LEU A 119 4.12 -6.89 6.08
C LEU A 119 2.74 -6.43 5.60
N VAL A 120 1.69 -6.98 6.16
CA VAL A 120 0.32 -6.84 5.64
C VAL A 120 -0.62 -6.30 6.71
N ILE A 121 -1.49 -5.38 6.31
CA ILE A 121 -2.68 -4.97 7.07
C ILE A 121 -3.90 -5.45 6.30
N MET A 122 -4.74 -6.22 6.97
CA MET A 122 -5.97 -6.74 6.33
C MET A 122 -7.07 -5.69 6.31
N GLY A 123 -7.73 -5.53 5.16
CA GLY A 123 -8.80 -4.52 4.99
C GLY A 123 -10.00 -4.72 5.92
N HIS A 124 -10.31 -5.97 6.28
CA HIS A 124 -11.41 -6.27 7.20
C HIS A 124 -11.14 -5.84 8.66
N ASP A 125 -9.90 -5.44 8.98
CA ASP A 125 -9.55 -4.89 10.30
C ASP A 125 -9.83 -3.39 10.42
N GLU A 126 -10.32 -2.72 9.38
CA GLU A 126 -10.65 -1.30 9.40
C GLU A 126 -11.42 -0.85 10.67
N PRO A 127 -12.42 -1.60 11.19
CA PRO A 127 -13.13 -1.21 12.40
C PRO A 127 -12.25 -1.06 13.66
N ASN A 128 -11.06 -1.64 13.64
CA ASN A 128 -10.07 -1.57 14.73
C ASN A 128 -9.02 -0.46 14.53
N TRP A 129 -9.00 0.18 13.34
CA TRP A 129 -8.03 1.22 13.08
C TRP A 129 -8.40 2.52 13.80
N THR A 130 -7.38 3.26 14.20
CA THR A 130 -7.52 4.62 14.72
C THR A 130 -7.37 5.65 13.60
N VAL A 131 -7.86 6.85 13.86
CA VAL A 131 -7.76 7.97 12.92
C VAL A 131 -6.91 9.06 13.56
N GLU A 132 -5.86 9.47 12.86
CA GLU A 132 -4.97 10.53 13.31
C GLU A 132 -4.81 11.63 12.25
N LYS A 133 -4.83 12.87 12.69
CA LYS A 133 -4.51 14.03 11.85
C LYS A 133 -3.01 14.30 11.95
N LYS A 134 -2.31 14.22 10.80
CA LYS A 134 -0.86 14.42 10.73
C LYS A 134 -0.48 15.34 9.58
N PHE A 135 0.64 16.05 9.76
CA PHE A 135 1.20 16.88 8.71
C PHE A 135 2.04 16.05 7.75
N ASP A 136 1.62 16.00 6.51
CA ASP A 136 2.40 15.39 5.42
C ASP A 136 3.47 16.40 4.96
N ARG A 137 4.70 16.12 5.32
CA ARG A 137 5.84 17.00 4.99
C ARG A 137 6.15 17.02 3.49
N VAL A 138 5.84 15.94 2.77
CA VAL A 138 6.11 15.84 1.34
C VAL A 138 5.13 16.71 0.56
N ARG A 139 3.84 16.62 0.89
CA ARG A 139 2.80 17.44 0.24
C ARG A 139 2.60 18.80 0.88
N GLY A 140 3.12 19.03 2.09
CA GLY A 140 2.98 20.29 2.82
C GLY A 140 1.56 20.56 3.33
N ILE A 141 0.77 19.52 3.61
CA ILE A 141 -0.62 19.61 4.04
C ILE A 141 -0.89 18.79 5.30
N TRP A 142 -1.91 19.19 6.04
CA TRP A 142 -2.50 18.36 7.08
C TRP A 142 -3.49 17.38 6.44
N ASP A 143 -3.38 16.11 6.81
CA ASP A 143 -4.28 15.07 6.32
C ASP A 143 -4.67 14.12 7.46
N THR A 144 -5.75 13.39 7.26
CA THR A 144 -6.27 12.43 8.22
C THR A 144 -5.97 11.02 7.76
N TRP A 145 -5.34 10.24 8.63
CA TRP A 145 -4.80 8.92 8.31
C TRP A 145 -5.44 7.83 9.14
N TYR A 146 -5.70 6.69 8.53
CA TYR A 146 -5.92 5.44 9.24
C TYR A 146 -4.60 4.89 9.75
N MET A 147 -4.60 4.49 11.01
CA MET A 147 -3.48 3.88 11.70
C MET A 147 -3.91 2.52 12.23
N ALA A 148 -3.13 1.48 11.94
CA ALA A 148 -3.32 0.16 12.53
C ALA A 148 -2.32 -0.06 13.66
N GLU A 149 -2.76 -0.68 14.75
CA GLU A 149 -1.88 -1.12 15.82
C GLU A 149 -0.98 -2.28 15.36
N ARG A 150 0.23 -2.39 15.91
CA ARG A 150 1.19 -3.45 15.54
C ARG A 150 0.61 -4.86 15.65
N GLU A 151 -0.28 -5.11 16.59
CA GLU A 151 -0.96 -6.41 16.77
C GLU A 151 -1.86 -6.81 15.59
N HIS A 152 -2.23 -5.86 14.73
CA HIS A 152 -3.00 -6.08 13.49
C HIS A 152 -2.11 -6.25 12.26
N ILE A 153 -0.79 -6.21 12.42
CA ILE A 153 0.13 -6.49 11.31
C ILE A 153 0.22 -8.01 11.14
N GLU A 154 0.06 -8.45 9.90
CA GLU A 154 0.15 -9.85 9.51
C GLU A 154 1.34 -10.10 8.59
N THR A 155 1.73 -11.35 8.45
CA THR A 155 2.76 -11.76 7.51
C THR A 155 2.21 -11.83 6.07
N PHE A 156 3.09 -11.77 5.07
CA PHE A 156 2.70 -12.02 3.68
C PHE A 156 2.14 -13.44 3.48
N GLU A 157 2.69 -14.43 4.19
CA GLU A 157 2.19 -15.81 4.20
C GLU A 157 0.73 -15.91 4.69
N TYR A 158 0.37 -15.09 5.69
CA TYR A 158 -1.02 -15.00 6.14
C TYR A 158 -1.95 -14.53 5.01
N LEU A 159 -1.55 -13.49 4.26
CA LEU A 159 -2.31 -13.00 3.10
C LEU A 159 -2.47 -14.09 2.04
N ILE A 160 -1.40 -14.81 1.73
CA ILE A 160 -1.43 -15.94 0.78
C ILE A 160 -2.46 -16.98 1.23
N GLY A 161 -2.42 -17.38 2.50
CA GLY A 161 -3.38 -18.33 3.08
C GLY A 161 -4.81 -17.79 3.05
N TYR A 162 -5.00 -16.52 3.35
CA TYR A 162 -6.31 -15.86 3.29
C TYR A 162 -6.90 -15.91 1.88
N ILE A 163 -6.14 -15.53 0.86
CA ILE A 163 -6.58 -15.55 -0.55
C ILE A 163 -6.93 -16.96 -0.99
N LYS A 164 -6.17 -17.95 -0.56
CA LYS A 164 -6.42 -19.38 -0.86
C LYS A 164 -7.53 -20.02 -0.02
N GLY A 165 -8.13 -19.27 0.91
CA GLY A 165 -9.15 -19.80 1.83
C GLY A 165 -8.60 -20.69 2.95
N ASN A 166 -7.29 -20.69 3.18
CA ASN A 166 -6.60 -21.55 4.14
C ASN A 166 -6.10 -20.80 5.39
N ALA A 167 -6.40 -19.50 5.52
CA ALA A 167 -5.93 -18.71 6.66
C ALA A 167 -6.69 -19.10 7.93
N THR A 168 -5.96 -19.66 8.89
CA THR A 168 -6.43 -19.77 10.27
C THR A 168 -6.14 -18.46 10.97
N LYS A 169 -7.18 -17.82 11.54
CA LYS A 169 -6.97 -16.69 12.44
C LYS A 169 -6.06 -17.12 13.58
N LYS A 170 -4.99 -16.39 13.83
CA LYS A 170 -4.29 -16.51 15.11
C LYS A 170 -5.33 -16.30 16.21
N LYS A 171 -5.44 -17.28 17.09
CA LYS A 171 -6.25 -17.18 18.31
C LYS A 171 -5.57 -16.24 19.30
#